data_2814a2e558a5f5acf52fcd81e86fb286
#
_entry.id   2814a2e558a5f5acf52fcd81e86fb286
#
_cell.length_a   1.000
_cell.length_b   1.000
_cell.length_c   1.000
_cell.angle_alpha   90.00
_cell.angle_beta   90.00
_cell.angle_gamma   90.00
#
_symmetry.space_group_name_H-M   'P 1'
#
loop_
_entity.id
_entity.type
_entity.pdbx_description
1 polymer ?
#
loop_
_entity_poly.entity_id
_entity_poly.type
_entity_poly.pdbx_seq_one_letter_code
_entity_poly.pdbx_strand_id
1 'polypeptide(L)' 'MPDDCETLHTESWSWTLVRTPRGVLLSVVCGTVGLYERTIALTPDEMQVWQDGGPTALEPLVESVRNDVSGEALAGRYL' A
#
# COMPACT_ATOMS: atom_id res chain seq x y z
N MET A 1 -18.93 -14.67 3.76
CA MET A 1 -18.15 -14.45 3.36
C MET A 1 -17.13 -14.26 3.92
N PRO A 2 -16.49 -14.55 4.02
CA PRO A 2 -15.53 -14.48 4.74
C PRO A 2 -14.48 -13.83 4.30
N ASP A 3 -14.58 -12.68 4.31
CA ASP A 3 -13.64 -11.93 4.09
C ASP A 3 -12.84 -11.85 5.26
N ASP A 4 -11.72 -12.39 5.41
CA ASP A 4 -10.82 -12.22 6.50
C ASP A 4 -9.97 -10.96 6.32
N CYS A 5 -10.36 -10.10 5.42
CA CYS A 5 -9.64 -8.85 5.20
C CYS A 5 -10.18 -7.74 6.10
N GLU A 6 -9.29 -6.96 6.66
CA GLU A 6 -9.68 -5.86 7.53
C GLU A 6 -8.99 -4.59 7.07
N THR A 7 -9.75 -3.53 6.80
CA THR A 7 -9.18 -2.25 6.42
C THR A 7 -8.60 -1.58 7.66
N LEU A 8 -7.28 -1.41 7.67
CA LEU A 8 -6.60 -0.78 8.79
C LEU A 8 -6.60 0.74 8.66
N HIS A 9 -6.54 1.25 7.44
CA HIS A 9 -6.52 2.67 7.20
C HIS A 9 -6.85 2.94 5.74
N THR A 10 -7.53 4.04 5.46
CA THR A 10 -7.79 4.45 4.09
C THR A 10 -7.71 5.96 3.99
N GLU A 11 -7.06 6.42 2.88
CA GLU A 11 -7.01 7.83 2.56
C GLU A 11 -7.74 7.97 1.25
N SER A 12 -8.81 8.74 1.21
CA SER A 12 -9.65 8.89 0.00
C SER A 12 -8.80 9.27 -1.20
N TRP A 13 -8.97 8.51 -2.28
CA TRP A 13 -8.28 8.79 -3.55
C TRP A 13 -6.76 8.72 -3.45
N SER A 14 -6.22 8.11 -2.41
CA SER A 14 -4.78 8.02 -2.21
C SER A 14 -4.32 6.59 -1.98
N TRP A 15 -4.59 6.02 -0.82
CA TRP A 15 -4.11 4.67 -0.51
C TRP A 15 -4.98 4.01 0.56
N THR A 16 -4.88 2.69 0.60
CA THR A 16 -5.62 1.88 1.58
C THR A 16 -4.69 0.80 2.11
N LEU A 17 -4.76 0.56 3.41
CA LEU A 17 -3.98 -0.49 4.05
C LEU A 17 -4.95 -1.55 4.55
N VAL A 18 -4.74 -2.80 4.13
CA VAL A 18 -5.65 -3.89 4.44
C VAL A 18 -4.89 -5.07 5.04
N ARG A 19 -5.39 -5.61 6.13
CA ARG A 19 -4.81 -6.80 6.73
C ARG A 19 -5.53 -8.03 6.19
N THR A 20 -4.77 -9.01 5.74
CA THR A 20 -5.32 -10.27 5.22
C THR A 20 -4.66 -11.43 5.95
N PRO A 21 -5.17 -12.66 5.79
CA PRO A 21 -4.53 -13.83 6.40
C PRO A 21 -3.09 -14.05 5.94
N ARG A 22 -2.71 -13.45 4.80
CA ARG A 22 -1.36 -13.60 4.27
C ARG A 22 -0.44 -12.45 4.65
N GLY A 23 -0.95 -11.46 5.35
CA GLY A 23 -0.17 -10.29 5.74
C GLY A 23 -0.92 -9.01 5.41
N VAL A 24 -0.21 -7.89 5.43
CA VAL A 24 -0.82 -6.59 5.21
C VAL A 24 -0.47 -6.10 3.82
N LEU A 25 -1.48 -5.64 3.10
CA LEU A 25 -1.34 -5.14 1.73
C LEU A 25 -1.56 -3.64 1.70
N LEU A 26 -0.73 -2.96 0.94
CA LEU A 26 -0.87 -1.52 0.70
C LEU A 26 -1.29 -1.31 -0.74
N SER A 27 -2.44 -0.69 -0.96
CA SER A 27 -2.92 -0.35 -2.29
C SER A 27 -2.84 1.16 -2.47
N VAL A 28 -2.15 1.62 -3.51
CA VAL A 28 -1.95 3.03 -3.76
C VAL A 28 -2.59 3.41 -5.08
N VAL A 29 -3.38 4.48 -5.08
CA VAL A 29 -3.98 5.00 -6.30
C VAL A 29 -2.92 5.81 -7.04
N CYS A 30 -2.67 5.47 -8.29
CA CYS A 30 -1.65 6.08 -9.11
C CYS A 30 -2.25 6.69 -10.37
N GLY A 31 -1.45 7.43 -11.09
CA GLY A 31 -1.84 7.97 -12.40
C GLY A 31 -2.38 9.37 -12.33
N THR A 32 -2.30 10.08 -13.46
CA THR A 32 -2.81 11.43 -13.56
C THR A 32 -3.90 11.53 -14.62
N VAL A 33 -3.85 10.70 -15.64
CA VAL A 33 -4.85 10.72 -16.71
C VAL A 33 -5.82 9.56 -16.54
N GLY A 34 -5.34 8.39 -16.27
CA GLY A 34 -6.18 7.23 -15.97
C GLY A 34 -5.79 6.70 -14.61
N LEU A 35 -6.70 6.72 -13.65
CA LEU A 35 -6.39 6.25 -12.32
C LEU A 35 -6.33 4.73 -12.28
N TYR A 36 -5.34 4.20 -11.59
CA TYR A 36 -5.19 2.78 -11.38
C TYR A 36 -4.58 2.54 -10.01
N GLU A 37 -4.67 1.34 -9.51
CA GLU A 37 -4.12 1.02 -8.21
C GLU A 37 -2.96 0.05 -8.34
N ARG A 38 -1.96 0.20 -7.48
CA ARG A 38 -0.88 -0.76 -7.35
C ARG A 38 -0.88 -1.26 -5.93
N THR A 39 -0.74 -2.57 -5.76
CA THR A 39 -0.80 -3.20 -4.45
C THR A 39 0.51 -3.91 -4.18
N ILE A 40 1.06 -3.71 -2.99
CA ILE A 40 2.26 -4.42 -2.54
C ILE A 40 1.98 -5.01 -1.16
N ALA A 41 2.71 -6.08 -0.84
CA ALA A 41 2.66 -6.65 0.50
C ALA A 41 3.73 -5.96 1.35
N LEU A 42 3.38 -5.56 2.56
CA LEU A 42 4.34 -4.92 3.45
C LEU A 42 5.32 -5.94 4.00
N THR A 43 6.58 -5.55 4.13
CA THR A 43 7.58 -6.37 4.80
C THR A 43 7.39 -6.22 6.31
N PRO A 44 8.00 -7.11 7.13
CA PRO A 44 7.93 -6.97 8.58
C PRO A 44 8.45 -5.63 9.08
N ASP A 45 9.49 -5.09 8.43
CA ASP A 45 10.03 -3.78 8.80
C ASP A 45 9.02 -2.67 8.52
N GLU A 46 8.34 -2.76 7.42
CA GLU A 46 7.31 -1.77 7.05
C GLU A 46 6.11 -1.86 8.00
N MET A 47 5.75 -3.07 8.41
CA MET A 47 4.71 -3.26 9.40
C MET A 47 5.08 -2.61 10.72
N GLN A 48 6.35 -2.71 11.12
CA GLN A 48 6.83 -2.10 12.34
C GLN A 48 6.74 -0.57 12.26
N VAL A 49 7.08 -0.02 11.09
CA VAL A 49 7.00 1.41 10.85
C VAL A 49 5.54 1.87 11.01
N TRP A 50 4.60 1.11 10.46
CA TRP A 50 3.18 1.42 10.60
C TRP A 50 2.73 1.37 12.06
N GLN A 51 3.14 0.32 12.79
CA GLN A 51 2.74 0.16 14.18
C GLN A 51 3.31 1.26 15.07
N ASP A 52 4.52 1.71 14.77
CA ASP A 52 5.18 2.74 15.58
C ASP A 52 4.73 4.14 15.23
N GLY A 53 4.54 4.44 13.96
CA GLY A 53 4.31 5.80 13.50
C GLY A 53 2.95 6.07 12.86
N GLY A 54 2.20 5.02 12.59
CA GLY A 54 0.88 5.16 11.99
C GLY A 54 0.93 5.57 10.52
N PRO A 55 -0.15 6.15 10.00
CA PRO A 55 -0.25 6.46 8.57
C PRO A 55 0.85 7.39 8.06
N THR A 56 1.22 8.38 8.86
CA THR A 56 2.22 9.35 8.45
C THR A 56 3.58 8.68 8.19
N ALA A 57 3.89 7.63 8.95
CA ALA A 57 5.16 6.94 8.80
C ALA A 57 5.23 6.13 7.50
N LEU A 58 4.10 5.81 6.90
CA LEU A 58 4.07 5.09 5.62
C LEU A 58 4.08 6.02 4.41
N GLU A 59 3.95 7.33 4.60
CA GLU A 59 3.94 8.27 3.48
C GLU A 59 5.13 8.12 2.53
N PRO A 60 6.35 7.93 3.01
CA PRO A 60 7.48 7.75 2.08
C PRO A 60 7.31 6.52 1.18
N LEU A 61 6.76 5.43 1.72
CA LEU A 61 6.50 4.22 0.93
C LEU A 61 5.39 4.47 -0.09
N VAL A 62 4.33 5.14 0.33
CA VAL A 62 3.22 5.50 -0.56
C VAL A 62 3.74 6.35 -1.72
N GLU A 63 4.60 7.32 -1.42
CA GLU A 63 5.17 8.18 -2.45
C GLU A 63 6.05 7.37 -3.40
N SER A 64 6.78 6.41 -2.91
CA SER A 64 7.63 5.56 -3.75
C SER A 64 6.77 4.77 -4.75
N VAL A 65 5.64 4.23 -4.30
CA VAL A 65 4.74 3.49 -5.18
C VAL A 65 4.10 4.44 -6.19
N ARG A 66 3.65 5.59 -5.72
CA ARG A 66 2.98 6.57 -6.59
C ARG A 66 3.89 7.10 -7.67
N ASN A 67 5.17 7.28 -7.35
CA ASN A 67 6.13 7.84 -8.28
C ASN A 67 6.77 6.79 -9.19
N ASP A 68 6.44 5.52 -9.01
CA ASP A 68 6.96 4.46 -9.86
C ASP A 68 6.08 4.36 -11.11
N VAL A 69 6.21 5.33 -11.98
CA VAL A 69 5.32 5.49 -13.14
C VAL A 69 5.37 4.27 -14.07
N SER A 70 6.55 3.75 -14.30
CA SER A 70 6.70 2.62 -15.20
C SER A 70 6.40 1.27 -14.54
N GLY A 71 6.35 1.23 -13.22
CA GLY A 71 6.16 -0.01 -12.49
C GLY A 71 7.41 -0.84 -12.37
N GLU A 72 8.59 -0.26 -12.67
CA GLU A 72 9.81 -1.03 -12.66
C GLU A 72 10.57 -0.97 -11.35
N ALA A 73 10.48 0.14 -10.64
CA ALA A 73 11.24 0.31 -9.41
C ALA A 73 10.87 -0.72 -8.34
N LEU A 74 9.60 -1.08 -8.27
CA LEU A 74 9.11 -2.04 -7.29
C LEU A 74 8.49 -3.27 -7.97
N ALA A 75 8.95 -3.57 -9.18
CA ALA A 75 8.33 -4.59 -10.02
C ALA A 75 8.21 -5.96 -9.33
N GLY A 76 9.16 -6.32 -8.50
CA GLY A 76 9.12 -7.61 -7.81
C GLY A 76 8.17 -7.65 -6.64
N ARG A 77 7.56 -6.55 -6.27
CA ARG A 77 6.68 -6.46 -5.11
C ARG A 77 5.21 -6.34 -5.45
N TYR A 78 4.88 -5.96 -6.68
CA TYR A 78 3.48 -5.75 -7.03
C TYR A 78 2.71 -7.07 -7.12
N LEU A 79 1.48 -7.04 -6.68
CA LEU A 79 0.58 -8.19 -6.68
C LEU A 79 -0.43 -8.15 -7.82
#